data_31e40ad3cdb562e5986eb0b118d835e6
#
_entry.id   31e40ad3cdb562e5986eb0b118d835e6
#
_cell.length_a   1.000
_cell.length_b   1.000
_cell.length_c   1.000
_cell.angle_alpha   90.00
_cell.angle_beta   90.00
_cell.angle_gamma   90.00
#
_symmetry.space_group_name_H-M   'P 1'
#
loop_
_entity.id
_entity.type
_entity.pdbx_description
1 polymer ?
#
loop_
_entity_poly.entity_id
_entity_poly.type
_entity_poly.pdbx_seq_one_letter_code
_entity_poly.pdbx_strand_id
1 'polypeptide(L)'
;DVDPLNTGANMTIFLTSSAVGDIQTTSSNPYIVVLSSANPELVVGRASLASSDLIGGQQSIAVFGDDSTTPELDGAASGEEMLFQLVDGNNLYDLTLSFAGVNSYVTNGQLPVLSVVSSDLNCSSDDSSGPDPILGCTDASAFNYNPNANTNDGSCVAIVYGCIDSTALNYNPNANTGDGTCSYTTSNCSLPDVDPLNTGANMTIFLTSS
;
A
#
# COMPACT_ATOMS: atom_id res chain seq x y z
N ASP A 1 -0.71 -15.63 12.67
CA ASP A 1 -0.89 -16.29 13.99
C ASP A 1 0.48 -16.35 14.64
N VAL A 2 0.88 -15.25 15.26
CA VAL A 2 2.07 -15.26 16.12
C VAL A 2 1.52 -15.51 17.52
N ASP A 3 1.51 -16.78 17.92
CA ASP A 3 1.34 -17.11 19.32
C ASP A 3 2.63 -16.65 20.02
N PRO A 4 2.59 -15.63 20.89
CA PRO A 4 3.79 -15.17 21.55
C PRO A 4 4.37 -16.36 22.29
N LEU A 5 5.62 -16.70 21.98
CA LEU A 5 6.32 -17.81 22.59
C LEU A 5 6.24 -17.65 24.12
N ASN A 6 5.70 -18.63 24.80
CA ASN A 6 5.60 -18.62 26.26
C ASN A 6 7.01 -18.67 26.86
N THR A 7 7.60 -17.51 27.07
CA THR A 7 8.96 -17.34 27.63
C THR A 7 9.03 -17.70 29.12
N GLY A 8 7.90 -18.07 29.74
CA GLY A 8 7.80 -18.34 31.18
C GLY A 8 7.76 -17.06 32.06
N ALA A 9 8.06 -15.90 31.51
CA ALA A 9 7.91 -14.60 32.16
C ALA A 9 6.63 -13.94 31.63
N ASN A 10 5.65 -13.70 32.46
CA ASN A 10 4.40 -13.05 32.04
C ASN A 10 3.92 -12.03 33.06
N MET A 11 3.07 -11.13 32.59
CA MET A 11 2.27 -10.21 33.37
C MET A 11 0.81 -10.43 33.03
N THR A 12 -0.10 -10.16 33.95
CA THR A 12 -1.54 -10.23 33.68
C THR A 12 -2.17 -8.84 33.76
N ILE A 13 -2.86 -8.46 32.71
CA ILE A 13 -3.69 -7.26 32.66
C ILE A 13 -5.14 -7.68 32.83
N PHE A 14 -5.86 -7.03 33.74
CA PHE A 14 -7.26 -7.31 34.02
C PHE A 14 -8.15 -6.20 33.52
N LEU A 15 -8.94 -6.45 32.48
CA LEU A 15 -10.02 -5.57 32.12
C LEU A 15 -11.21 -5.83 33.04
N THR A 16 -11.57 -4.85 33.83
CA THR A 16 -12.78 -4.88 34.65
C THR A 16 -14.03 -4.92 33.76
N SER A 17 -15.17 -5.31 34.31
CA SER A 17 -16.44 -5.28 33.55
C SER A 17 -16.82 -3.88 33.09
N SER A 18 -16.41 -2.84 33.82
CA SER A 18 -16.56 -1.44 33.37
C SER A 18 -15.68 -1.16 32.15
N ALA A 19 -14.40 -1.52 32.22
CA ALA A 19 -13.46 -1.32 31.13
C ALA A 19 -13.86 -2.09 29.84
N VAL A 20 -14.37 -3.32 29.97
CA VAL A 20 -14.94 -4.08 28.84
C VAL A 20 -16.19 -3.38 28.31
N GLY A 21 -17.05 -2.84 29.18
CA GLY A 21 -18.25 -2.10 28.80
C GLY A 21 -18.00 -0.78 28.06
N ASP A 22 -16.83 -0.18 28.26
CA ASP A 22 -16.41 1.03 27.54
C ASP A 22 -16.07 0.71 26.07
N ILE A 23 -15.73 -0.55 25.74
CA ILE A 23 -15.32 -0.96 24.40
C ILE A 23 -16.55 -1.31 23.55
N GLN A 24 -16.80 -0.53 22.51
CA GLN A 24 -17.87 -0.82 21.55
C GLN A 24 -17.35 -1.74 20.47
N THR A 25 -17.99 -2.90 20.28
CA THR A 25 -17.62 -3.88 19.27
C THR A 25 -18.80 -4.19 18.37
N THR A 26 -18.53 -4.48 17.10
CA THR A 26 -19.54 -4.78 16.08
C THR A 26 -19.41 -6.18 15.52
N SER A 27 -18.22 -6.76 15.55
CA SER A 27 -17.99 -8.13 15.07
C SER A 27 -18.31 -9.19 16.13
N SER A 28 -18.46 -10.44 15.69
CA SER A 28 -18.67 -11.59 16.59
C SER A 28 -17.42 -12.04 17.33
N ASN A 29 -16.24 -11.69 16.84
CA ASN A 29 -14.95 -12.15 17.34
C ASN A 29 -13.94 -10.98 17.51
N PRO A 30 -14.28 -9.94 18.28
CA PRO A 30 -13.34 -8.87 18.57
C PRO A 30 -12.23 -9.36 19.52
N TYR A 31 -11.03 -8.78 19.38
CA TYR A 31 -9.93 -9.10 20.29
C TYR A 31 -8.99 -7.91 20.48
N ILE A 32 -8.36 -7.88 21.65
CA ILE A 32 -7.29 -6.92 21.95
C ILE A 32 -5.95 -7.56 21.65
N VAL A 33 -5.04 -6.77 21.09
CA VAL A 33 -3.61 -7.06 21.01
C VAL A 33 -2.85 -6.08 21.89
N VAL A 34 -1.79 -6.58 22.51
CA VAL A 34 -0.82 -5.78 23.27
C VAL A 34 0.49 -5.79 22.49
N LEU A 35 1.02 -4.62 22.23
CA LEU A 35 2.23 -4.41 21.44
C LEU A 35 3.34 -3.86 22.34
N SER A 36 4.57 -4.20 22.01
CA SER A 36 5.78 -3.61 22.59
C SER A 36 5.90 -2.15 22.13
N SER A 37 6.17 -1.22 23.02
CA SER A 37 6.44 0.18 22.64
C SER A 37 7.81 0.34 21.97
N ALA A 38 8.76 -0.53 22.30
CA ALA A 38 10.09 -0.57 21.68
C ALA A 38 10.06 -1.13 20.24
N ASN A 39 9.12 -2.05 19.97
CA ASN A 39 8.87 -2.61 18.64
C ASN A 39 7.35 -2.75 18.42
N PRO A 40 6.67 -1.75 17.88
CA PRO A 40 5.20 -1.77 17.68
C PRO A 40 4.68 -2.84 16.71
N GLU A 41 5.55 -3.55 16.01
CA GLU A 41 5.19 -4.72 15.19
C GLU A 41 5.18 -6.02 16.01
N LEU A 42 5.75 -6.01 17.23
CA LEU A 42 5.81 -7.16 18.10
C LEU A 42 4.57 -7.26 18.97
N VAL A 43 3.77 -8.31 18.75
CA VAL A 43 2.62 -8.66 19.61
C VAL A 43 3.13 -9.42 20.82
N VAL A 44 2.98 -8.83 22.00
CA VAL A 44 3.39 -9.40 23.28
C VAL A 44 2.23 -9.94 24.12
N GLY A 45 1.00 -9.74 23.68
CA GLY A 45 -0.19 -10.28 24.34
C GLY A 45 -1.44 -10.19 23.46
N ARG A 46 -2.42 -11.06 23.77
CA ARG A 46 -3.70 -11.08 23.07
C ARG A 46 -4.82 -11.62 23.96
N ALA A 47 -6.03 -11.08 23.81
CA ALA A 47 -7.23 -11.66 24.44
C ALA A 47 -8.48 -11.42 23.60
N SER A 48 -9.36 -12.42 23.54
CA SER A 48 -10.67 -12.33 22.91
C SER A 48 -11.60 -11.46 23.76
N LEU A 49 -12.45 -10.66 23.10
CA LEU A 49 -13.56 -9.94 23.71
C LEU A 49 -14.91 -10.51 23.28
N ALA A 50 -14.93 -11.68 22.61
CA ALA A 50 -16.19 -12.35 22.32
C ALA A 50 -16.93 -12.63 23.64
N SER A 51 -18.23 -12.42 23.64
CA SER A 51 -19.04 -12.53 24.88
C SER A 51 -18.99 -13.93 25.52
N SER A 52 -18.69 -14.97 24.73
CA SER A 52 -18.48 -16.33 25.19
C SER A 52 -17.20 -16.49 26.04
N ASP A 53 -16.23 -15.61 25.84
CA ASP A 53 -14.88 -15.72 26.41
C ASP A 53 -14.71 -14.85 27.65
N LEU A 54 -15.70 -13.97 27.93
CA LEU A 54 -15.72 -13.11 29.11
C LEU A 54 -16.17 -13.87 30.36
N ILE A 55 -15.42 -13.74 31.43
CA ILE A 55 -15.78 -14.31 32.74
C ILE A 55 -16.39 -13.22 33.62
N GLY A 56 -17.71 -13.26 33.84
CA GLY A 56 -18.41 -12.22 34.59
C GLY A 56 -18.31 -10.80 33.97
N GLY A 57 -18.20 -10.72 32.63
CA GLY A 57 -18.02 -9.48 31.92
C GLY A 57 -16.59 -8.91 32.01
N GLN A 58 -15.63 -9.69 32.46
CA GLN A 58 -14.22 -9.32 32.63
C GLN A 58 -13.35 -10.13 31.67
N GLN A 59 -12.16 -9.60 31.36
CA GLN A 59 -11.16 -10.31 30.56
C GLN A 59 -9.76 -10.16 31.15
N SER A 60 -8.97 -11.20 31.02
CA SER A 60 -7.56 -11.21 31.39
C SER A 60 -6.68 -11.33 30.16
N ILE A 61 -5.65 -10.51 30.08
CA ILE A 61 -4.67 -10.55 29.01
C ILE A 61 -3.34 -10.98 29.60
N ALA A 62 -2.79 -12.10 29.14
CA ALA A 62 -1.41 -12.46 29.44
C ALA A 62 -0.49 -11.65 28.51
N VAL A 63 0.47 -10.95 29.09
CA VAL A 63 1.53 -10.25 28.36
C VAL A 63 2.83 -10.96 28.64
N PHE A 64 3.50 -11.40 27.59
CA PHE A 64 4.74 -12.16 27.67
C PHE A 64 5.94 -11.23 27.65
N GLY A 65 6.88 -11.47 28.56
CA GLY A 65 8.11 -10.72 28.65
C GLY A 65 9.18 -11.30 27.76
N ASP A 66 10.14 -10.47 27.42
CA ASP A 66 11.37 -10.86 26.74
C ASP A 66 12.18 -11.82 27.63
N ASP A 67 12.72 -12.87 27.04
CA ASP A 67 13.59 -13.79 27.75
C ASP A 67 15.07 -13.55 27.36
N SER A 68 15.95 -13.92 28.24
CA SER A 68 17.40 -13.77 28.01
C SER A 68 18.03 -14.94 27.25
N THR A 69 17.22 -15.86 26.72
CA THR A 69 17.73 -17.08 26.05
C THR A 69 17.96 -16.86 24.57
N THR A 70 17.29 -15.85 23.98
CA THR A 70 17.50 -15.41 22.61
C THR A 70 18.11 -14.01 22.56
N PRO A 71 18.92 -13.69 21.55
CA PRO A 71 19.45 -12.32 21.38
C PRO A 71 18.45 -11.34 20.75
N GLU A 72 17.30 -11.84 20.28
CA GLU A 72 16.26 -11.06 19.64
C GLU A 72 15.19 -10.71 20.65
N LEU A 73 14.62 -9.51 20.56
CA LEU A 73 13.49 -9.08 21.40
C LEU A 73 12.24 -9.82 20.93
N ASP A 74 11.78 -10.80 21.71
CA ASP A 74 10.61 -11.64 21.42
C ASP A 74 9.46 -11.47 22.43
N GLY A 75 9.59 -10.55 23.38
CA GLY A 75 8.61 -10.18 24.38
C GLY A 75 8.77 -8.76 24.91
N ALA A 76 7.95 -8.36 25.87
CA ALA A 76 8.02 -7.04 26.50
C ALA A 76 9.24 -6.93 27.43
N ALA A 77 10.03 -5.86 27.28
CA ALA A 77 11.14 -5.61 28.19
C ALA A 77 10.65 -5.12 29.57
N SER A 78 11.41 -5.46 30.62
CA SER A 78 11.04 -5.02 31.99
C SER A 78 11.01 -3.49 32.10
N GLY A 79 9.90 -2.95 32.58
CA GLY A 79 9.66 -1.52 32.71
C GLY A 79 9.18 -0.83 31.42
N GLU A 80 9.04 -1.57 30.35
CA GLU A 80 8.56 -1.07 29.06
C GLU A 80 7.07 -0.69 29.14
N GLU A 81 6.69 0.39 28.46
CA GLU A 81 5.30 0.76 28.26
C GLU A 81 4.67 -0.15 27.21
N MET A 82 3.39 -0.50 27.39
CA MET A 82 2.64 -1.34 26.47
C MET A 82 1.65 -0.50 25.66
N LEU A 83 1.49 -0.84 24.40
CA LEU A 83 0.49 -0.26 23.50
C LEU A 83 -0.67 -1.24 23.31
N PHE A 84 -1.88 -0.74 23.13
CA PHE A 84 -3.07 -1.56 23.05
C PHE A 84 -3.89 -1.22 21.83
N GLN A 85 -4.31 -2.24 21.10
CA GLN A 85 -5.18 -2.09 19.95
C GLN A 85 -6.34 -3.08 20.00
N LEU A 86 -7.49 -2.66 19.51
CA LEU A 86 -8.67 -3.49 19.31
C LEU A 86 -8.79 -3.83 17.82
N VAL A 87 -8.93 -5.10 17.52
CA VAL A 87 -9.33 -5.59 16.21
C VAL A 87 -10.78 -6.03 16.28
N ASP A 88 -11.66 -5.37 15.54
CA ASP A 88 -13.10 -5.63 15.47
C ASP A 88 -13.55 -5.85 14.02
N GLY A 89 -13.50 -7.11 13.58
CA GLY A 89 -13.72 -7.48 12.18
C GLY A 89 -12.59 -6.98 11.29
N ASN A 90 -12.89 -6.03 10.41
CA ASN A 90 -11.93 -5.37 9.53
C ASN A 90 -11.45 -4.01 10.07
N ASN A 91 -11.91 -3.63 11.26
CA ASN A 91 -11.61 -2.34 11.87
C ASN A 91 -10.51 -2.49 12.92
N LEU A 92 -9.63 -1.48 12.97
CA LEU A 92 -8.55 -1.37 13.94
C LEU A 92 -8.71 -0.07 14.73
N TYR A 93 -8.61 -0.19 16.06
CA TYR A 93 -8.72 0.96 16.97
C TYR A 93 -7.51 0.99 17.90
N ASP A 94 -7.00 2.20 18.16
CA ASP A 94 -6.05 2.41 19.23
C ASP A 94 -6.80 2.53 20.58
N LEU A 95 -6.29 1.87 21.61
CA LEU A 95 -6.89 1.87 22.91
C LEU A 95 -6.02 2.63 23.91
N THR A 96 -6.56 3.69 24.46
CA THR A 96 -5.99 4.37 25.61
C THR A 96 -6.61 3.83 26.89
N LEU A 97 -5.81 3.16 27.71
CA LEU A 97 -6.24 2.51 28.94
C LEU A 97 -5.85 3.36 30.17
N SER A 98 -6.78 3.47 31.13
CA SER A 98 -6.49 3.98 32.47
C SER A 98 -6.29 2.82 33.44
N PHE A 99 -5.15 2.78 34.09
CA PHE A 99 -4.76 1.68 34.98
C PHE A 99 -4.83 2.07 36.45
N ALA A 100 -5.01 1.05 37.31
CA ALA A 100 -4.80 1.19 38.76
C ALA A 100 -3.31 1.16 39.15
N GLY A 101 -2.43 1.64 38.26
CA GLY A 101 -0.99 1.63 38.44
C GLY A 101 -0.30 2.25 37.23
N VAL A 102 0.97 1.97 37.06
CA VAL A 102 1.76 2.46 35.92
C VAL A 102 1.65 1.46 34.76
N ASN A 103 1.40 1.97 33.55
CA ASN A 103 1.46 1.17 32.32
C ASN A 103 2.90 0.77 32.02
N SER A 104 3.36 -0.27 32.66
CA SER A 104 4.68 -0.85 32.35
C SER A 104 4.70 -2.36 32.59
N TYR A 105 5.44 -3.06 31.75
CA TYR A 105 5.61 -4.50 31.91
C TYR A 105 6.44 -4.81 33.16
N VAL A 106 5.89 -5.70 34.01
CA VAL A 106 6.57 -6.21 35.22
C VAL A 106 6.33 -7.73 35.29
N THR A 107 7.39 -8.53 35.30
CA THR A 107 7.30 -9.99 35.44
C THR A 107 6.48 -10.38 36.67
N ASN A 108 5.49 -11.27 36.47
CA ASN A 108 4.50 -11.66 37.47
C ASN A 108 3.63 -10.50 38.01
N GLY A 109 3.63 -9.36 37.31
CA GLY A 109 2.80 -8.20 37.64
C GLY A 109 1.32 -8.47 37.37
N GLN A 110 0.47 -7.71 38.07
CA GLN A 110 -0.97 -7.65 37.83
C GLN A 110 -1.38 -6.19 37.69
N LEU A 111 -2.06 -5.86 36.59
CA LEU A 111 -2.40 -4.48 36.26
C LEU A 111 -3.90 -4.37 35.92
N PRO A 112 -4.73 -3.91 36.86
CA PRO A 112 -6.14 -3.69 36.58
C PRO A 112 -6.36 -2.47 35.70
N VAL A 113 -7.23 -2.61 34.71
CA VAL A 113 -7.72 -1.53 33.83
C VAL A 113 -9.03 -1.00 34.37
N LEU A 114 -9.10 0.31 34.57
CA LEU A 114 -10.25 1.01 35.14
C LEU A 114 -11.22 1.50 34.07
N SER A 115 -10.70 2.02 32.97
CA SER A 115 -11.47 2.53 31.83
C SER A 115 -10.69 2.40 30.52
N VAL A 116 -11.41 2.43 29.40
CA VAL A 116 -10.85 2.34 28.05
C VAL A 116 -11.47 3.42 27.17
N VAL A 117 -10.63 4.09 26.39
CA VAL A 117 -11.06 5.00 25.31
C VAL A 117 -10.51 4.44 24.00
N SER A 118 -11.36 4.25 23.01
CA SER A 118 -10.98 3.80 21.68
C SER A 118 -10.94 4.96 20.70
N SER A 119 -9.92 4.99 19.82
CA SER A 119 -9.82 5.89 18.69
C SER A 119 -9.62 5.06 17.43
N ASP A 120 -10.34 5.40 16.35
CA ASP A 120 -10.29 4.67 15.09
C ASP A 120 -8.91 4.86 14.44
N LEU A 121 -8.20 3.74 14.20
CA LEU A 121 -6.93 3.70 13.48
C LEU A 121 -7.11 3.21 12.04
N ASN A 122 -8.33 2.84 11.65
CA ASN A 122 -8.53 2.63 10.25
C ASN A 122 -8.03 3.91 9.58
N CYS A 123 -7.13 3.77 8.66
CA CYS A 123 -6.82 4.81 7.69
C CYS A 123 -8.04 5.07 6.79
N SER A 124 -9.20 5.17 7.39
CA SER A 124 -10.19 6.11 6.99
C SER A 124 -9.50 7.43 7.26
N SER A 125 -8.61 7.83 6.31
CA SER A 125 -8.68 9.21 5.93
C SER A 125 -10.09 9.60 6.25
N ASP A 126 -10.25 10.60 7.05
CA ASP A 126 -11.49 11.38 7.19
C ASP A 126 -12.19 11.34 5.82
N ASP A 127 -12.96 10.23 5.58
CA ASP A 127 -13.60 9.96 4.30
C ASP A 127 -14.90 10.77 4.26
N SER A 128 -14.70 12.07 4.35
CA SER A 128 -15.57 13.07 3.75
C SER A 128 -15.23 13.26 2.25
N SER A 129 -14.30 12.51 1.70
CA SER A 129 -13.79 12.69 0.34
C SER A 129 -13.66 11.34 -0.33
N GLY A 130 -14.65 10.87 -1.08
CA GLY A 130 -14.58 9.92 -2.19
C GLY A 130 -13.41 8.90 -2.24
N PRO A 131 -13.37 8.05 -3.25
CA PRO A 131 -12.34 7.02 -3.39
C PRO A 131 -10.93 7.63 -3.30
N ASP A 132 -9.99 6.88 -2.75
CA ASP A 132 -8.56 7.25 -2.63
C ASP A 132 -8.07 8.05 -3.84
N PRO A 133 -7.31 9.14 -3.66
CA PRO A 133 -6.86 9.96 -4.76
C PRO A 133 -5.94 9.16 -5.68
N ILE A 134 -6.46 8.76 -6.82
CA ILE A 134 -5.66 8.21 -7.92
C ILE A 134 -5.07 9.40 -8.65
N LEU A 135 -3.80 9.65 -8.39
CA LEU A 135 -3.07 10.76 -8.99
C LEU A 135 -2.79 10.49 -10.46
N GLY A 136 -2.86 11.54 -11.28
CA GLY A 136 -2.57 11.49 -12.70
C GLY A 136 -3.20 12.67 -13.45
N CYS A 137 -2.96 12.73 -14.75
CA CYS A 137 -3.58 13.73 -15.58
C CYS A 137 -5.08 13.44 -15.79
N THR A 138 -5.95 14.34 -15.34
CA THR A 138 -7.42 14.24 -15.48
C THR A 138 -7.98 14.95 -16.70
N ASP A 139 -7.13 15.63 -17.50
CA ASP A 139 -7.55 16.31 -18.73
C ASP A 139 -7.63 15.29 -19.88
N ALA A 140 -8.85 15.00 -20.33
CA ALA A 140 -9.10 14.06 -21.43
C ALA A 140 -8.51 14.53 -22.78
N SER A 141 -8.12 15.78 -22.92
CA SER A 141 -7.45 16.32 -24.09
C SER A 141 -5.92 16.23 -24.03
N ALA A 142 -5.36 15.82 -22.90
CA ALA A 142 -3.93 15.67 -22.72
C ALA A 142 -3.39 14.35 -23.31
N PHE A 143 -2.13 14.39 -23.75
CA PHE A 143 -1.44 13.22 -24.32
C PHE A 143 -1.34 12.05 -23.33
N ASN A 144 -1.13 12.34 -22.05
CA ASN A 144 -0.97 11.36 -20.96
C ASN A 144 -2.21 11.29 -20.05
N TYR A 145 -3.41 11.50 -20.60
CA TYR A 145 -4.66 11.34 -19.86
C TYR A 145 -4.76 9.97 -19.18
N ASN A 146 -5.07 9.97 -17.89
CA ASN A 146 -5.32 8.75 -17.14
C ASN A 146 -6.83 8.66 -16.78
N PRO A 147 -7.61 7.79 -17.42
CA PRO A 147 -9.04 7.69 -17.15
C PRO A 147 -9.38 7.19 -15.74
N ASN A 148 -8.42 6.61 -15.02
CA ASN A 148 -8.59 6.16 -13.64
C ASN A 148 -8.23 7.24 -12.62
N ALA A 149 -7.54 8.32 -13.04
CA ALA A 149 -7.21 9.41 -12.14
C ALA A 149 -8.46 10.19 -11.72
N ASN A 150 -8.61 10.41 -10.43
CA ASN A 150 -9.64 11.27 -9.86
C ASN A 150 -9.08 12.56 -9.27
N THR A 151 -7.75 12.69 -9.24
CA THR A 151 -7.03 13.85 -8.71
C THR A 151 -5.89 14.22 -9.65
N ASN A 152 -5.93 15.47 -10.17
CA ASN A 152 -4.89 15.97 -11.07
C ASN A 152 -3.61 16.26 -10.28
N ASP A 153 -2.51 15.61 -10.66
CA ASP A 153 -1.17 15.79 -10.09
C ASP A 153 -0.33 16.86 -10.79
N GLY A 154 -0.89 17.54 -11.78
CA GLY A 154 -0.19 18.54 -12.58
C GLY A 154 0.71 17.96 -13.67
N SER A 155 0.68 16.64 -13.91
CA SER A 155 1.52 15.97 -14.91
C SER A 155 1.00 16.07 -16.35
N CYS A 156 -0.13 16.75 -16.60
CA CYS A 156 -0.74 16.81 -17.91
C CYS A 156 0.21 17.36 -18.97
N VAL A 157 0.37 16.63 -20.06
CA VAL A 157 1.18 17.00 -21.22
C VAL A 157 0.26 17.33 -22.38
N ALA A 158 0.37 18.53 -22.92
CA ALA A 158 -0.41 18.96 -24.10
C ALA A 158 -0.08 18.09 -25.32
N ILE A 159 -1.08 17.81 -26.15
CA ILE A 159 -0.86 17.19 -27.46
C ILE A 159 -0.18 18.20 -28.39
N VAL A 160 0.94 17.81 -28.96
CA VAL A 160 1.65 18.55 -30.00
C VAL A 160 1.69 17.69 -31.27
N TYR A 161 0.95 18.10 -32.28
CA TYR A 161 0.90 17.38 -33.52
C TYR A 161 2.11 17.72 -34.42
N GLY A 162 2.54 16.74 -35.21
CA GLY A 162 3.61 16.91 -36.18
C GLY A 162 4.17 15.57 -36.64
N CYS A 163 5.14 15.64 -37.59
CA CYS A 163 5.85 14.42 -37.99
C CYS A 163 6.79 13.94 -36.87
N ILE A 164 6.56 12.70 -36.36
CA ILE A 164 7.34 12.08 -35.29
C ILE A 164 8.45 11.15 -35.82
N ASP A 165 8.57 10.98 -37.12
CA ASP A 165 9.62 10.16 -37.74
C ASP A 165 10.91 10.99 -37.93
N SER A 166 11.96 10.63 -37.21
CA SER A 166 13.24 11.32 -37.23
C SER A 166 13.97 11.23 -38.58
N THR A 167 13.52 10.36 -39.51
CA THR A 167 14.07 10.23 -40.87
C THR A 167 13.36 11.11 -41.87
N ALA A 168 12.24 11.71 -41.50
CA ALA A 168 11.50 12.60 -42.36
C ALA A 168 12.15 13.98 -42.44
N LEU A 169 11.98 14.67 -43.60
CA LEU A 169 12.51 16.01 -43.85
C LEU A 169 11.88 17.07 -42.93
N ASN A 170 10.65 16.85 -42.52
CA ASN A 170 9.88 17.77 -41.68
C ASN A 170 9.66 17.19 -40.26
N TYR A 171 10.61 16.38 -39.77
CA TYR A 171 10.59 15.90 -38.41
C TYR A 171 10.42 17.04 -37.38
N ASN A 172 9.48 16.90 -36.49
CA ASN A 172 9.27 17.83 -35.37
C ASN A 172 9.65 17.19 -34.05
N PRO A 173 10.80 17.54 -33.44
CA PRO A 173 11.24 16.93 -32.18
C PRO A 173 10.35 17.25 -30.98
N ASN A 174 9.46 18.24 -31.08
CA ASN A 174 8.51 18.61 -30.04
C ASN A 174 7.15 17.91 -30.19
N ALA A 175 6.90 17.24 -31.33
CA ALA A 175 5.65 16.50 -31.52
C ALA A 175 5.64 15.24 -30.70
N ASN A 176 4.52 15.01 -30.01
CA ASN A 176 4.24 13.77 -29.28
C ASN A 176 3.11 12.95 -29.92
N THR A 177 2.51 13.50 -30.98
CA THR A 177 1.41 12.86 -31.72
C THR A 177 1.63 13.04 -33.23
N GLY A 178 1.69 11.93 -33.96
CA GLY A 178 1.81 11.96 -35.41
C GLY A 178 0.54 12.47 -36.08
N ASP A 179 0.68 13.43 -36.98
CA ASP A 179 -0.41 14.01 -37.77
C ASP A 179 -0.48 13.47 -39.20
N GLY A 180 0.41 12.52 -39.56
CA GLY A 180 0.50 11.92 -40.87
C GLY A 180 1.15 12.81 -41.94
N THR A 181 1.75 13.97 -41.57
CA THR A 181 2.34 14.93 -42.52
C THR A 181 3.79 14.64 -42.84
N CYS A 182 4.37 13.53 -42.40
CA CYS A 182 5.77 13.22 -42.70
C CYS A 182 6.07 13.24 -44.20
N SER A 183 7.10 13.98 -44.56
CA SER A 183 7.59 14.08 -45.92
C SER A 183 9.00 13.49 -46.02
N TYR A 184 9.23 12.75 -47.10
CA TYR A 184 10.51 12.09 -47.34
C TYR A 184 11.11 12.57 -48.66
N THR A 185 12.44 12.52 -48.78
CA THR A 185 13.07 12.67 -50.08
C THR A 185 12.58 11.53 -50.99
N THR A 186 11.80 11.86 -52.00
CA THR A 186 11.63 10.98 -53.11
C THR A 186 12.99 10.88 -53.79
N SER A 187 13.73 9.79 -53.57
CA SER A 187 14.80 9.44 -54.48
C SER A 187 14.11 9.27 -55.84
N ASN A 188 14.22 10.28 -56.68
CA ASN A 188 13.93 10.07 -58.08
C ASN A 188 14.91 9.01 -58.55
N CYS A 189 14.50 7.71 -58.48
CA CYS A 189 15.09 6.73 -59.36
C CYS A 189 14.69 7.08 -60.75
N SER A 190 15.24 8.17 -61.28
CA SER A 190 15.31 8.32 -62.73
C SER A 190 16.16 7.15 -63.17
N LEU A 191 15.52 6.20 -63.85
CA LEU A 191 16.27 5.24 -64.64
C LEU A 191 17.28 6.02 -65.46
N PRO A 192 18.58 5.63 -65.46
CA PRO A 192 19.53 6.25 -66.34
C PRO A 192 18.93 6.16 -67.75
N ASP A 193 18.88 7.29 -68.42
CA ASP A 193 18.47 7.36 -69.83
C ASP A 193 19.46 6.51 -70.62
N VAL A 194 19.16 5.21 -70.68
CA VAL A 194 19.86 4.27 -71.54
C VAL A 194 19.27 4.52 -72.93
N ASP A 195 19.80 5.51 -73.62
CA ASP A 195 19.61 5.59 -75.07
C ASP A 195 19.93 4.24 -75.64
N PRO A 196 18.94 3.49 -76.16
CA PRO A 196 19.22 2.22 -76.75
C PRO A 196 20.02 2.42 -78.02
N LEU A 197 21.35 2.39 -77.90
CA LEU A 197 22.20 2.23 -79.03
C LEU A 197 21.70 1.02 -79.80
N ASN A 198 20.84 1.31 -80.75
CA ASN A 198 20.33 0.26 -81.65
C ASN A 198 21.48 -0.25 -82.53
N THR A 199 22.25 -1.13 -81.94
CA THR A 199 23.38 -1.78 -82.58
C THR A 199 22.97 -3.02 -83.46
N GLY A 200 21.67 -3.25 -83.63
CA GLY A 200 21.14 -4.36 -84.40
C GLY A 200 21.33 -5.74 -83.79
N ALA A 201 21.86 -5.83 -82.57
CA ALA A 201 22.01 -7.08 -81.82
C ALA A 201 20.97 -7.16 -80.70
N ASN A 202 19.95 -7.95 -80.86
CA ASN A 202 18.94 -8.15 -79.80
C ASN A 202 19.50 -9.16 -78.75
N MET A 203 19.69 -8.62 -77.53
CA MET A 203 19.95 -9.45 -76.36
C MET A 203 18.65 -9.75 -75.68
N THR A 204 18.27 -10.97 -75.53
CA THR A 204 17.11 -11.42 -74.71
C THR A 204 17.57 -11.70 -73.28
N ILE A 205 17.11 -10.86 -72.34
CA ILE A 205 17.37 -11.08 -70.94
C ILE A 205 16.20 -11.91 -70.37
N PHE A 206 16.47 -13.07 -69.83
CA PHE A 206 15.52 -13.87 -69.09
C PHE A 206 15.60 -13.49 -67.61
N LEU A 207 14.55 -12.90 -67.08
CA LEU A 207 14.41 -12.69 -65.63
C LEU A 207 13.83 -13.98 -65.05
N THR A 208 14.61 -14.70 -64.26
CA THR A 208 14.12 -15.79 -63.43
C THR A 208 13.71 -15.24 -62.07
N SER A 209 12.45 -15.34 -61.70
CA SER A 209 11.99 -15.11 -60.32
C SER A 209 12.43 -16.27 -59.43
N SER A 210 13.14 -16.00 -58.37
CA SER A 210 13.39 -16.89 -57.24
C SER A 210 12.40 -16.63 -56.12
#